data_9cf29c9b5650e150a6772e0eb9dd20e8
#
_entry.id   9cf29c9b5650e150a6772e0eb9dd20e8
#
_cell.length_a   1.000
_cell.length_b   1.000
_cell.length_c   1.000
_cell.angle_alpha   90.00
_cell.angle_beta   90.00
_cell.angle_gamma   90.00
#
_symmetry.space_group_name_H-M   'P 1'
#
loop_
_entity.id
_entity.type
_entity.pdbx_description
1 polymer ?
#
loop_
_entity_poly.entity_id
_entity_poly.type
_entity_poly.pdbx_seq_one_letter_code
_entity_poly.pdbx_strand_id
1 'polypeptide(L)'
;MTGIIAVLQRCQTVEKIKEISVAIGKNPVQVNEAAGFVVNRILIPMINEAAFIKMEGVSDIAGIDTAMKLGANHPMGPLELGDFIGLDICLAIMDVLYHETGDSKYRACPLIRKMVRGGNLGCKTGKGFYVYNADRTKTPVDQL
;
A
#
# COMPACT_ATOMS: atom_id res chain seq x y z
N MET A 1 -1.09 15.91 0.01
CA MET A 1 -0.14 14.83 0.32
C MET A 1 0.52 15.13 1.66
N THR A 2 0.25 14.32 2.68
CA THR A 2 0.84 14.44 4.02
C THR A 2 2.23 13.83 3.98
N GLY A 3 3.28 14.61 4.28
CA GLY A 3 4.63 14.07 4.38
C GLY A 3 4.87 13.50 5.78
N ILE A 4 5.30 12.25 5.89
CA ILE A 4 5.78 11.66 7.14
C ILE A 4 7.28 11.89 7.20
N ILE A 5 7.77 12.52 8.28
CA ILE A 5 9.19 12.74 8.50
C ILE A 5 9.62 11.85 9.66
N ALA A 6 10.47 10.88 9.38
CA ALA A 6 11.18 10.11 10.40
C ALA A 6 12.36 10.93 10.91
N VAL A 7 12.51 11.06 12.22
CA VAL A 7 13.54 11.91 12.78
C VAL A 7 14.46 11.12 13.69
N LEU A 8 15.74 11.13 13.31
CA LEU A 8 16.86 10.79 14.18
C LEU A 8 17.31 12.02 14.99
N GLN A 9 17.08 11.97 16.28
CA GLN A 9 17.76 12.61 17.39
C GLN A 9 18.47 13.99 17.22
N ARG A 10 17.73 15.10 17.05
CA ARG A 10 18.10 16.43 17.62
C ARG A 10 16.86 17.31 17.61
N CYS A 11 16.38 17.74 18.77
CA CYS A 11 15.18 18.59 18.90
C CYS A 11 15.17 19.80 17.97
N GLN A 12 16.31 20.48 17.79
CA GLN A 12 16.42 21.64 16.90
C GLN A 12 16.24 21.31 15.41
N THR A 13 16.68 20.13 14.95
CA THR A 13 16.49 19.69 13.55
C THR A 13 15.03 19.37 13.29
N VAL A 14 14.35 18.74 14.25
CA VAL A 14 12.92 18.40 14.16
C VAL A 14 12.09 19.67 13.99
N GLU A 15 12.32 20.68 14.84
CA GLU A 15 11.56 21.93 14.78
C GLU A 15 11.79 22.68 13.45
N LYS A 16 13.02 22.77 12.97
CA LYS A 16 13.31 23.38 11.65
C LYS A 16 12.61 22.65 10.51
N ILE A 17 12.59 21.30 10.53
CA ILE A 17 11.92 20.52 9.49
C ILE A 17 10.41 20.70 9.57
N LYS A 18 9.82 20.78 10.76
CA LYS A 18 8.41 21.11 10.94
C LYS A 18 8.07 22.49 10.37
N GLU A 19 8.87 23.52 10.71
CA GLU A 19 8.68 24.88 10.18
C GLU A 19 8.72 24.91 8.64
N ILE A 20 9.73 24.27 8.02
CA ILE A 20 9.85 24.18 6.56
C ILE A 20 8.66 23.44 5.98
N SER A 21 8.23 22.33 6.58
CA SER A 21 7.08 21.55 6.10
C SER A 21 5.80 22.37 6.13
N VAL A 22 5.56 23.13 7.18
CA VAL A 22 4.40 24.04 7.27
C VAL A 22 4.51 25.15 6.23
N ALA A 23 5.69 25.76 6.06
CA ALA A 23 5.91 26.82 5.08
C ALA A 23 5.61 26.41 3.64
N ILE A 24 5.81 25.14 3.29
CA ILE A 24 5.45 24.57 1.98
C ILE A 24 4.03 23.93 1.95
N GLY A 25 3.16 24.28 2.94
CA GLY A 25 1.77 23.82 2.98
C GLY A 25 1.58 22.35 3.35
N LYS A 26 2.52 21.72 4.07
CA LYS A 26 2.40 20.35 4.56
C LYS A 26 2.08 20.31 6.05
N ASN A 27 1.40 19.26 6.50
CA ASN A 27 1.17 18.99 7.90
C ASN A 27 2.17 17.91 8.37
N PRO A 28 3.26 18.27 9.06
CA PRO A 28 4.24 17.32 9.55
C PRO A 28 3.67 16.53 10.73
N VAL A 29 3.90 15.23 10.73
CA VAL A 29 3.62 14.33 11.85
C VAL A 29 4.93 13.71 12.29
N GLN A 30 5.28 13.92 13.55
CA GLN A 30 6.46 13.30 14.14
C GLN A 30 6.13 11.87 14.56
N VAL A 31 6.98 10.94 14.18
CA VAL A 31 6.87 9.52 14.54
C VAL A 31 8.24 9.00 15.00
N ASN A 32 8.23 8.03 15.90
CA ASN A 32 9.46 7.32 16.28
C ASN A 32 9.85 6.34 15.18
N GLU A 33 11.12 6.02 15.12
CA GLU A 33 11.67 5.05 14.17
C GLU A 33 11.08 3.66 14.42
N ALA A 34 10.50 3.08 13.38
CA ALA A 34 9.99 1.71 13.37
C ALA A 34 9.86 1.23 11.93
N ALA A 35 9.94 -0.07 11.70
CA ALA A 35 9.72 -0.67 10.39
C ALA A 35 8.34 -0.26 9.84
N GLY A 36 8.31 0.34 8.64
CA GLY A 36 7.10 0.81 7.97
C GLY A 36 6.48 2.07 8.56
N PHE A 37 7.03 2.64 9.60
CA PHE A 37 6.46 3.78 10.33
C PHE A 37 4.97 3.58 10.63
N VAL A 38 4.11 4.58 10.38
CA VAL A 38 2.65 4.48 10.59
C VAL A 38 1.95 3.99 9.31
N VAL A 39 2.16 4.71 8.20
CA VAL A 39 1.36 4.49 6.98
C VAL A 39 1.62 3.12 6.38
N ASN A 40 2.88 2.77 6.10
CA ASN A 40 3.19 1.49 5.49
C ASN A 40 2.82 0.32 6.41
N ARG A 41 2.99 0.49 7.73
CA ARG A 41 2.67 -0.54 8.71
C ARG A 41 1.18 -0.85 8.83
N ILE A 42 0.31 0.08 8.45
CA ILE A 42 -1.15 -0.11 8.40
C ILE A 42 -1.60 -0.46 6.98
N LEU A 43 -1.19 0.33 6.01
CA LEU A 43 -1.68 0.29 4.65
C LEU A 43 -1.29 -0.98 3.90
N ILE A 44 -0.01 -1.38 4.00
CA ILE A 44 0.49 -2.52 3.23
C ILE A 44 -0.08 -3.86 3.73
N PRO A 45 -0.16 -4.14 5.05
CA PRO A 45 -0.90 -5.30 5.55
C PRO A 45 -2.38 -5.32 5.16
N MET A 46 -3.05 -4.16 5.07
CA MET A 46 -4.43 -4.09 4.59
C MET A 46 -4.54 -4.54 3.12
N ILE A 47 -3.61 -4.09 2.25
CA ILE A 47 -3.54 -4.54 0.86
C ILE A 47 -3.26 -6.04 0.79
N ASN A 48 -2.33 -6.52 1.62
CA ASN A 48 -1.97 -7.93 1.72
C ASN A 48 -3.16 -8.79 2.14
N GLU A 49 -3.95 -8.34 3.12
CA GLU A 49 -5.17 -9.03 3.56
C GLU A 49 -6.24 -9.06 2.47
N ALA A 50 -6.44 -7.96 1.75
CA ALA A 50 -7.33 -7.92 0.59
C ALA A 50 -6.92 -8.94 -0.49
N ALA A 51 -5.62 -9.15 -0.70
CA ALA A 51 -5.12 -10.18 -1.60
C ALA A 51 -5.40 -11.61 -1.09
N PHE A 52 -5.37 -11.86 0.23
CA PHE A 52 -5.80 -13.12 0.83
C PHE A 52 -7.30 -13.35 0.61
N ILE A 53 -8.15 -12.36 0.89
CA ILE A 53 -9.60 -12.40 0.65
C ILE A 53 -9.90 -12.80 -0.80
N LYS A 54 -9.16 -12.21 -1.77
CA LYS A 54 -9.27 -12.58 -3.18
C LYS A 54 -8.80 -14.01 -3.44
N MET A 55 -7.65 -14.40 -2.89
CA MET A 55 -7.07 -15.73 -3.08
C MET A 55 -7.96 -16.84 -2.52
N GLU A 56 -8.62 -16.58 -1.40
CA GLU A 56 -9.53 -17.50 -0.70
C GLU A 56 -10.94 -17.55 -1.36
N GLY A 57 -11.21 -16.69 -2.34
CA GLY A 57 -12.49 -16.69 -3.06
C GLY A 57 -13.65 -16.10 -2.27
N VAL A 58 -13.39 -15.30 -1.24
CA VAL A 58 -14.43 -14.65 -0.42
C VAL A 58 -15.19 -13.62 -1.25
N SER A 59 -14.50 -12.87 -2.12
CA SER A 59 -15.10 -11.92 -3.06
C SER A 59 -14.24 -11.75 -4.29
N ASP A 60 -14.82 -11.18 -5.36
CA ASP A 60 -14.10 -10.73 -6.53
C ASP A 60 -13.34 -9.41 -6.27
N ILE A 61 -12.48 -9.01 -7.21
CA ILE A 61 -11.63 -7.82 -7.09
C ILE A 61 -12.48 -6.56 -6.92
N ALA A 62 -13.51 -6.40 -7.74
CA ALA A 62 -14.39 -5.23 -7.69
C ALA A 62 -15.18 -5.16 -6.38
N GLY A 63 -15.67 -6.30 -5.90
CA GLY A 63 -16.40 -6.41 -4.64
C GLY A 63 -15.56 -6.02 -3.43
N ILE A 64 -14.31 -6.51 -3.34
CA ILE A 64 -13.37 -6.15 -2.26
C ILE A 64 -13.13 -4.64 -2.22
N ASP A 65 -12.79 -4.06 -3.37
CA ASP A 65 -12.50 -2.62 -3.47
C ASP A 65 -13.74 -1.76 -3.20
N THR A 66 -14.92 -2.19 -3.68
CA THR A 66 -16.17 -1.50 -3.42
C THR A 66 -16.56 -1.56 -1.95
N ALA A 67 -16.44 -2.71 -1.32
CA ALA A 67 -16.71 -2.88 0.11
C ALA A 67 -15.87 -1.93 0.97
N MET A 68 -14.59 -1.80 0.68
CA MET A 68 -13.70 -0.91 1.41
C MET A 68 -13.96 0.57 1.13
N LYS A 69 -14.32 0.93 -0.11
CA LYS A 69 -14.71 2.31 -0.43
C LYS A 69 -16.01 2.72 0.27
N LEU A 70 -17.01 1.86 0.29
CA LEU A 70 -18.32 2.18 0.87
C LEU A 70 -18.37 1.91 2.37
N GLY A 71 -17.83 0.78 2.84
CA GLY A 71 -17.91 0.36 4.23
C GLY A 71 -16.92 1.06 5.15
N ALA A 72 -15.73 1.41 4.64
CA ALA A 72 -14.67 2.07 5.40
C ALA A 72 -14.36 3.49 4.92
N ASN A 73 -15.13 4.01 3.96
CA ASN A 73 -14.95 5.35 3.37
C ASN A 73 -13.53 5.59 2.81
N HIS A 74 -12.92 4.56 2.25
CA HIS A 74 -11.62 4.69 1.60
C HIS A 74 -11.76 5.37 0.24
N PRO A 75 -10.86 6.31 -0.11
CA PRO A 75 -10.91 7.00 -1.41
C PRO A 75 -10.61 6.07 -2.58
N MET A 76 -9.90 4.98 -2.31
CA MET A 76 -9.50 3.95 -3.28
C MET A 76 -9.57 2.59 -2.60
N GLY A 77 -10.01 1.56 -3.30
CA GLY A 77 -10.01 0.21 -2.78
C GLY A 77 -8.60 -0.36 -2.58
N PRO A 78 -8.41 -1.33 -1.69
CA PRO A 78 -7.08 -1.84 -1.34
C PRO A 78 -6.35 -2.52 -2.50
N LEU A 79 -7.04 -3.23 -3.39
CA LEU A 79 -6.41 -3.91 -4.51
C LEU A 79 -6.00 -2.92 -5.61
N GLU A 80 -6.85 -1.93 -5.89
CA GLU A 80 -6.52 -0.80 -6.76
C GLU A 80 -5.34 0.01 -6.20
N LEU A 81 -5.31 0.24 -4.89
CA LEU A 81 -4.22 0.95 -4.23
C LEU A 81 -2.91 0.16 -4.31
N GLY A 82 -2.98 -1.17 -4.17
CA GLY A 82 -1.83 -2.05 -4.37
C GLY A 82 -1.24 -1.93 -5.77
N ASP A 83 -2.09 -1.91 -6.80
CA ASP A 83 -1.68 -1.69 -8.19
C ASP A 83 -1.10 -0.29 -8.41
N PHE A 84 -1.65 0.74 -7.76
CA PHE A 84 -1.17 2.12 -7.84
C PHE A 84 0.21 2.29 -7.21
N ILE A 85 0.46 1.68 -6.05
CA ILE A 85 1.77 1.68 -5.37
C ILE A 85 2.79 0.86 -6.17
N GLY A 86 2.34 -0.25 -6.70
CA GLY A 86 3.13 -1.31 -7.30
C GLY A 86 3.25 -2.53 -6.39
N LEU A 87 2.84 -3.69 -6.90
CA LEU A 87 2.79 -4.93 -6.10
C LEU A 87 4.18 -5.42 -5.68
N ASP A 88 5.22 -5.12 -6.45
CA ASP A 88 6.62 -5.36 -6.07
C ASP A 88 7.05 -4.51 -4.88
N ILE A 89 6.62 -3.26 -4.81
CA ILE A 89 6.87 -2.37 -3.66
C ILE A 89 6.09 -2.88 -2.43
N CYS A 90 4.82 -3.24 -2.60
CA CYS A 90 4.02 -3.83 -1.52
C CYS A 90 4.68 -5.11 -0.98
N LEU A 91 5.16 -5.99 -1.86
CA LEU A 91 5.87 -7.21 -1.49
C LEU A 91 7.16 -6.91 -0.72
N ALA A 92 7.98 -5.99 -1.22
CA ALA A 92 9.22 -5.60 -0.57
C ALA A 92 8.98 -5.04 0.84
N ILE A 93 7.94 -4.22 1.03
CA ILE A 93 7.60 -3.67 2.35
C ILE A 93 7.11 -4.79 3.29
N MET A 94 6.28 -5.74 2.81
CA MET A 94 5.87 -6.89 3.62
C MET A 94 7.06 -7.73 4.05
N ASP A 95 8.02 -7.98 3.16
CA ASP A 95 9.21 -8.74 3.47
C ASP A 95 10.11 -8.02 4.49
N VAL A 96 10.25 -6.69 4.40
CA VAL A 96 10.94 -5.88 5.42
C VAL A 96 10.22 -5.96 6.76
N LEU A 97 8.89 -5.76 6.80
CA LEU A 97 8.11 -5.84 8.04
C LEU A 97 8.24 -7.21 8.69
N TYR A 98 8.20 -8.27 7.89
CA TYR A 98 8.35 -9.63 8.39
C TYR A 98 9.76 -9.90 8.93
N HIS A 99 10.80 -9.46 8.21
CA HIS A 99 12.19 -9.64 8.61
C HIS A 99 12.52 -8.91 9.92
N GLU A 100 12.09 -7.64 10.02
CA GLU A 100 12.38 -6.79 11.18
C GLU A 100 11.61 -7.21 12.45
N THR A 101 10.41 -7.77 12.28
CA THR A 101 9.55 -8.08 13.45
C THR A 101 9.52 -9.58 13.78
N GLY A 102 9.78 -10.46 12.83
CA GLY A 102 9.58 -11.91 12.95
C GLY A 102 8.11 -12.33 13.10
N ASP A 103 7.16 -11.40 12.97
CA ASP A 103 5.74 -11.65 13.20
C ASP A 103 5.07 -12.14 11.90
N SER A 104 4.47 -13.34 11.98
CA SER A 104 3.83 -14.00 10.85
C SER A 104 2.65 -13.23 10.23
N LYS A 105 2.08 -12.25 10.94
CA LYS A 105 1.04 -11.36 10.38
C LYS A 105 1.53 -10.54 9.20
N TYR A 106 2.85 -10.34 9.06
CA TYR A 106 3.45 -9.64 7.93
C TYR A 106 3.90 -10.58 6.80
N ARG A 107 3.56 -11.86 6.86
CA ARG A 107 3.82 -12.80 5.76
C ARG A 107 3.06 -12.36 4.51
N ALA A 108 3.82 -12.12 3.43
CA ALA A 108 3.24 -11.70 2.16
C ALA A 108 2.33 -12.78 1.56
N CYS A 109 1.17 -12.37 1.04
CA CYS A 109 0.22 -13.23 0.37
C CYS A 109 0.86 -13.94 -0.83
N PRO A 110 0.71 -15.28 -0.97
CA PRO A 110 1.23 -16.03 -2.11
C PRO A 110 0.76 -15.49 -3.46
N LEU A 111 -0.46 -14.95 -3.53
CA LEU A 111 -1.00 -14.33 -4.75
C LEU A 111 -0.16 -13.13 -5.18
N ILE A 112 0.20 -12.21 -4.24
CA ILE A 112 1.06 -11.07 -4.55
C ILE A 112 2.41 -11.54 -5.06
N ARG A 113 3.04 -12.53 -4.39
CA ARG A 113 4.32 -13.11 -4.84
C ARG A 113 4.23 -13.71 -6.24
N LYS A 114 3.12 -14.38 -6.55
CA LYS A 114 2.87 -14.95 -7.89
C LYS A 114 2.73 -13.86 -8.94
N MET A 115 1.98 -12.81 -8.65
CA MET A 115 1.77 -11.69 -9.55
C MET A 115 3.08 -10.95 -9.85
N VAL A 116 3.88 -10.67 -8.82
CA VAL A 116 5.19 -10.03 -8.97
C VAL A 116 6.13 -10.88 -9.83
N ARG A 117 6.21 -12.19 -9.60
CA ARG A 117 7.00 -13.11 -10.44
C ARG A 117 6.53 -13.15 -11.89
N GLY A 118 5.22 -12.97 -12.11
CA GLY A 118 4.62 -12.91 -13.44
C GLY A 118 4.73 -11.54 -14.12
N GLY A 119 5.39 -10.55 -13.50
CA GLY A 119 5.53 -9.19 -14.04
C GLY A 119 4.26 -8.34 -13.99
N ASN A 120 3.21 -8.81 -13.31
CA ASN A 120 1.96 -8.07 -13.10
C ASN A 120 2.11 -7.17 -11.87
N LEU A 121 2.70 -5.98 -12.08
CA LEU A 121 3.11 -5.10 -10.98
C LEU A 121 2.11 -3.96 -10.70
N GLY A 122 1.01 -3.91 -11.42
CA GLY A 122 0.00 -2.86 -11.31
C GLY A 122 0.08 -1.82 -12.43
N CYS A 123 -0.26 -0.57 -12.12
CA CYS A 123 -0.35 0.53 -13.10
C CYS A 123 0.91 0.69 -13.94
N LYS A 124 2.08 0.56 -13.36
CA LYS A 124 3.37 0.75 -14.06
C LYS A 124 3.67 -0.26 -15.15
N THR A 125 3.01 -1.44 -15.10
CA THR A 125 3.11 -2.48 -16.14
C THR A 125 1.82 -2.65 -16.93
N GLY A 126 0.82 -1.79 -16.70
CA GLY A 126 -0.51 -1.86 -17.31
C GLY A 126 -1.38 -3.00 -16.79
N LYS A 127 -0.86 -3.84 -15.89
CA LYS A 127 -1.59 -5.00 -15.35
C LYS A 127 -1.16 -5.33 -13.93
N GLY A 128 -2.14 -5.53 -13.07
CA GLY A 128 -2.03 -6.01 -11.69
C GLY A 128 -3.29 -6.80 -11.34
N PHE A 129 -4.01 -6.41 -10.29
CA PHE A 129 -5.38 -6.84 -10.02
C PHE A 129 -6.37 -6.31 -11.07
N TYR A 130 -6.01 -5.20 -11.69
CA TYR A 130 -6.73 -4.62 -12.82
C TYR A 130 -5.85 -4.59 -14.07
N VAL A 131 -6.50 -4.59 -15.23
CA VAL A 131 -5.88 -4.16 -16.49
C VAL A 131 -6.18 -2.69 -16.69
N TYR A 132 -5.16 -1.90 -16.99
CA TYR A 132 -5.22 -0.46 -17.18
C TYR A 132 -5.10 -0.13 -18.66
N ASN A 133 -6.12 0.48 -19.23
CA ASN A 133 -6.18 0.87 -20.63
C ASN A 133 -5.59 2.27 -20.86
N ALA A 134 -5.24 2.58 -22.12
CA ALA A 134 -4.71 3.89 -22.51
C ALA A 134 -5.68 5.05 -22.27
N ASP A 135 -6.98 4.79 -22.29
CA ASP A 135 -8.05 5.74 -21.98
C ASP A 135 -8.29 5.97 -20.49
N ARG A 136 -7.43 5.39 -19.63
CA ARG A 136 -7.52 5.42 -18.16
C ARG A 136 -8.68 4.59 -17.57
N THR A 137 -9.39 3.82 -18.36
CA THR A 137 -10.33 2.82 -17.84
C THR A 137 -9.56 1.64 -17.26
N LYS A 138 -10.19 0.94 -16.31
CA LYS A 138 -9.62 -0.27 -15.70
C LYS A 138 -10.67 -1.37 -15.63
N THR A 139 -10.24 -2.61 -15.81
CA THR A 139 -11.09 -3.79 -15.72
C THR A 139 -10.45 -4.79 -14.75
N PRO A 140 -11.19 -5.33 -13.78
CA PRO A 140 -10.67 -6.40 -12.91
C PRO A 140 -10.24 -7.62 -13.73
N VAL A 141 -9.08 -8.21 -13.42
CA VAL A 141 -8.55 -9.34 -14.19
C VAL A 141 -9.39 -10.61 -14.08
N ASP A 142 -10.25 -10.74 -13.09
CA ASP A 142 -11.18 -11.84 -12.90
C ASP A 142 -12.51 -11.68 -13.67
N GLN A 143 -12.67 -10.58 -14.40
CA GLN A 143 -13.80 -10.29 -15.29
C GLN A 143 -13.41 -10.34 -16.78
N LEU A 144 -12.17 -10.72 -17.10
CA LEU A 144 -11.64 -10.95 -18.43
C LEU A 144 -11.77 -12.45 -18.77
#